data_fde70781089e0fbd941b26ce30a5c12d
#
_entry.id   fde70781089e0fbd941b26ce30a5c12d
#
_cell.length_a   1.000
_cell.length_b   1.000
_cell.length_c   1.000
_cell.angle_alpha   90.00
_cell.angle_beta   90.00
_cell.angle_gamma   90.00
#
_symmetry.space_group_name_H-M   'P 1'
#
loop_
_entity.id
_entity.type
_entity.pdbx_description
1 polymer ?
#
loop_
_entity_poly.entity_id
_entity_poly.type
_entity_poly.pdbx_seq_one_letter_code
_entity_poly.pdbx_strand_id
1 'polypeptide(L)'
;MTDPIDVAAEVPTRLPASSRPAPASPHLVEVTFKGNRREFFTWAFPDPPALRTPVIVDADRGEDLGVVNATGELAAIRRSGTTHGKASPDQLRPALRAATADDIAKGASLREDEDNVRRRAIEKVRAQGLEMKVSDTEWQWDRKKLTIYFTAEKRVDFRQLVRQLEGLFGTRVQMWHIGVRDEAKRHAQAIRDAARP
;
A
#
# COMPACT_ATOMS: atom_id res chain seq x y z
N MET A 1 -82.46 -17.66 -22.76
CA MET A 1 -81.68 -18.51 -21.86
C MET A 1 -80.28 -18.48 -22.38
N THR A 2 -79.50 -17.61 -21.94
CA THR A 2 -78.14 -17.36 -22.44
C THR A 2 -77.22 -17.35 -21.24
N ASP A 3 -76.34 -18.34 -21.18
CA ASP A 3 -75.35 -18.49 -20.13
C ASP A 3 -74.30 -17.39 -20.25
N PRO A 4 -73.82 -16.85 -19.09
CA PRO A 4 -72.71 -15.92 -19.10
C PRO A 4 -71.38 -16.69 -19.10
N ILE A 5 -70.49 -16.31 -20.00
CA ILE A 5 -69.13 -16.76 -20.13
C ILE A 5 -68.32 -16.15 -19.02
N ASP A 6 -67.83 -16.98 -18.13
CA ASP A 6 -66.87 -16.61 -17.07
C ASP A 6 -65.48 -16.45 -17.69
N VAL A 7 -65.02 -15.21 -17.81
CA VAL A 7 -63.67 -14.88 -18.26
C VAL A 7 -62.79 -14.73 -17.00
N ALA A 8 -62.18 -15.82 -16.60
CA ALA A 8 -61.16 -15.82 -15.61
C ALA A 8 -59.94 -15.01 -16.11
N ALA A 9 -59.73 -13.83 -15.56
CA ALA A 9 -58.55 -13.01 -15.77
C ALA A 9 -57.32 -13.72 -15.20
N GLU A 10 -56.45 -14.20 -16.05
CA GLU A 10 -55.12 -14.65 -15.65
C GLU A 10 -54.30 -13.49 -15.11
N VAL A 11 -53.95 -13.59 -13.84
CA VAL A 11 -53.01 -12.70 -13.14
C VAL A 11 -51.63 -12.96 -13.74
N PRO A 12 -50.90 -11.94 -14.25
CA PRO A 12 -49.57 -12.15 -14.82
C PRO A 12 -48.62 -12.60 -13.75
N THR A 13 -48.06 -13.77 -13.99
CA THR A 13 -47.02 -14.39 -13.21
C THR A 13 -45.86 -13.40 -12.94
N ARG A 14 -45.57 -13.25 -11.68
CA ARG A 14 -44.45 -12.54 -11.10
C ARG A 14 -43.19 -12.76 -11.92
N LEU A 15 -42.60 -11.68 -12.46
CA LEU A 15 -41.29 -11.66 -13.07
C LEU A 15 -40.24 -12.27 -12.13
N PRO A 16 -39.36 -13.13 -12.62
CA PRO A 16 -38.31 -13.70 -11.75
C PRO A 16 -37.49 -12.56 -11.20
N ALA A 17 -37.29 -12.56 -9.88
CA ALA A 17 -36.41 -11.64 -9.20
C ALA A 17 -35.07 -11.63 -9.92
N SER A 18 -34.69 -10.43 -10.39
CA SER A 18 -33.38 -10.16 -10.96
C SER A 18 -32.33 -10.92 -10.16
N SER A 19 -31.70 -11.89 -10.78
CA SER A 19 -30.57 -12.60 -10.22
C SER A 19 -29.46 -11.59 -10.03
N ARG A 20 -29.36 -11.08 -8.82
CA ARG A 20 -28.21 -10.31 -8.39
C ARG A 20 -26.99 -11.21 -8.66
N PRO A 21 -26.05 -10.81 -9.52
CA PRO A 21 -24.89 -11.64 -9.77
C PRO A 21 -24.23 -11.96 -8.43
N ALA A 22 -23.91 -13.23 -8.22
CA ALA A 22 -23.14 -13.64 -7.05
C ALA A 22 -21.90 -12.74 -6.96
N PRO A 23 -21.50 -12.30 -5.78
CA PRO A 23 -20.31 -11.47 -5.64
C PRO A 23 -19.15 -12.21 -6.32
N ALA A 24 -18.59 -11.60 -7.36
CA ALA A 24 -17.43 -12.13 -8.04
C ALA A 24 -16.36 -12.40 -7.01
N SER A 25 -15.69 -13.55 -7.08
CA SER A 25 -14.57 -13.83 -6.19
C SER A 25 -13.58 -12.67 -6.26
N PRO A 26 -13.09 -12.16 -5.13
CA PRO A 26 -12.23 -11.00 -5.15
C PRO A 26 -10.97 -11.25 -5.99
N HIS A 27 -10.61 -10.30 -6.83
CA HIS A 27 -9.42 -10.39 -7.65
C HIS A 27 -8.17 -10.27 -6.77
N LEU A 28 -7.16 -11.09 -7.04
CA LEU A 28 -5.85 -10.95 -6.42
C LEU A 28 -5.06 -9.85 -7.13
N VAL A 29 -4.49 -8.92 -6.37
CA VAL A 29 -3.64 -7.85 -6.88
C VAL A 29 -2.32 -7.79 -6.14
N GLU A 30 -1.21 -7.61 -6.87
CA GLU A 30 0.10 -7.28 -6.32
C GLU A 30 0.26 -5.76 -6.36
N VAL A 31 0.54 -5.15 -5.22
CA VAL A 31 0.73 -3.72 -5.08
C VAL A 31 2.18 -3.44 -4.68
N THR A 32 2.79 -2.47 -5.35
CA THR A 32 4.15 -1.99 -5.07
C THR A 32 4.09 -0.65 -4.35
N PHE A 33 4.87 -0.53 -3.29
CA PHE A 33 5.04 0.67 -2.47
C PHE A 33 6.44 1.28 -2.64
N LYS A 34 6.69 2.38 -1.96
CA LYS A 34 8.02 2.98 -1.85
C LYS A 34 9.07 1.94 -1.40
N GLY A 35 10.29 2.06 -1.92
CA GLY A 35 11.38 1.14 -1.60
C GLY A 35 11.24 -0.26 -2.18
N ASN A 36 10.42 -0.43 -3.23
CA ASN A 36 10.19 -1.69 -3.93
C ASN A 36 9.58 -2.80 -3.06
N ARG A 37 8.93 -2.44 -1.94
CA ARG A 37 8.13 -3.34 -1.13
C ARG A 37 6.91 -3.77 -1.95
N ARG A 38 6.63 -5.06 -1.98
CA ARG A 38 5.50 -5.65 -2.72
C ARG A 38 4.67 -6.49 -1.76
N GLU A 39 3.37 -6.30 -1.83
CA GLU A 39 2.41 -7.07 -1.03
C GLU A 39 1.20 -7.44 -1.90
N PHE A 40 0.44 -8.44 -1.43
CA PHE A 40 -0.73 -8.95 -2.15
C PHE A 40 -1.99 -8.58 -1.38
N PHE A 41 -3.01 -8.17 -2.13
CA PHE A 41 -4.31 -7.73 -1.60
C PHE A 41 -5.46 -8.34 -2.39
N THR A 42 -6.64 -8.31 -1.79
CA THR A 42 -7.89 -8.65 -2.47
C THR A 42 -8.53 -7.38 -3.02
N TRP A 43 -9.03 -7.44 -4.25
CA TRP A 43 -9.80 -6.37 -4.89
C TRP A 43 -11.24 -6.83 -5.07
N ALA A 44 -12.17 -6.25 -4.32
CA ALA A 44 -13.56 -6.70 -4.23
C ALA A 44 -14.50 -6.07 -5.28
N PHE A 45 -14.01 -5.21 -6.18
CA PHE A 45 -14.80 -4.58 -7.22
C PHE A 45 -14.92 -5.51 -8.45
N PRO A 46 -15.99 -5.37 -9.26
CA PRO A 46 -16.26 -6.26 -10.38
C PRO A 46 -15.14 -6.33 -11.41
N ASP A 47 -14.56 -5.18 -11.74
CA ASP A 47 -13.48 -5.10 -12.71
C ASP A 47 -12.12 -5.02 -12.00
N PRO A 48 -11.12 -5.85 -12.39
CA PRO A 48 -9.78 -5.76 -11.85
C PRO A 48 -9.14 -4.42 -12.23
N PRO A 49 -8.34 -3.82 -11.36
CA PRO A 49 -7.69 -2.55 -11.65
C PRO A 49 -6.64 -2.74 -12.75
N ALA A 50 -6.52 -1.74 -13.63
CA ALA A 50 -5.47 -1.75 -14.64
C ALA A 50 -4.08 -1.72 -13.99
N LEU A 51 -3.07 -2.25 -14.69
CA LEU A 51 -1.68 -2.13 -14.25
C LEU A 51 -1.30 -0.66 -14.11
N ARG A 52 -0.51 -0.35 -13.09
CA ARG A 52 -0.08 1.00 -12.71
C ARG A 52 -1.17 1.91 -12.13
N THR A 53 -2.37 1.42 -11.92
CA THR A 53 -3.40 2.17 -11.19
C THR A 53 -2.92 2.43 -9.75
N PRO A 54 -2.88 3.69 -9.29
CA PRO A 54 -2.69 4.00 -7.88
C PRO A 54 -3.90 3.53 -7.07
N VAL A 55 -3.66 2.87 -5.94
CA VAL A 55 -4.70 2.30 -5.07
C VAL A 55 -4.42 2.60 -3.61
N ILE A 56 -5.48 2.79 -2.84
CA ILE A 56 -5.42 2.82 -1.38
C ILE A 56 -5.71 1.40 -0.89
N VAL A 57 -4.85 0.89 -0.04
CA VAL A 57 -4.94 -0.46 0.53
C VAL A 57 -4.97 -0.41 2.04
N ASP A 58 -5.53 -1.44 2.66
CA ASP A 58 -5.40 -1.69 4.10
C ASP A 58 -4.09 -2.45 4.36
N ALA A 59 -3.04 -1.71 4.70
CA ALA A 59 -1.71 -2.27 4.97
C ALA A 59 -1.51 -2.56 6.48
N ASP A 60 -0.36 -3.14 6.88
CA ASP A 60 -0.03 -3.47 8.28
C ASP A 60 -0.15 -2.31 9.26
N ARG A 61 -0.06 -1.10 8.75
CA ARG A 61 0.03 0.13 9.55
C ARG A 61 -1.15 1.07 9.30
N GLY A 62 -2.26 0.54 8.81
CA GLY A 62 -3.41 1.29 8.35
C GLY A 62 -3.37 1.50 6.83
N GLU A 63 -4.13 2.47 6.34
CA GLU A 63 -4.15 2.78 4.91
C GLU A 63 -2.76 3.14 4.37
N ASP A 64 -2.49 2.75 3.13
CA ASP A 64 -1.27 3.12 2.42
C ASP A 64 -1.56 3.30 0.92
N LEU A 65 -0.79 4.16 0.26
CA LEU A 65 -0.87 4.39 -1.18
C LEU A 65 0.17 3.52 -1.89
N GLY A 66 -0.32 2.65 -2.76
CA GLY A 66 0.54 1.84 -3.62
C GLY A 66 0.11 1.88 -5.08
N VAL A 67 0.83 1.16 -5.91
CA VAL A 67 0.59 1.08 -7.36
C VAL A 67 0.43 -0.38 -7.77
N VAL A 68 -0.62 -0.70 -8.51
CA VAL A 68 -0.88 -2.05 -9.00
C VAL A 68 0.22 -2.50 -9.96
N ASN A 69 0.86 -3.61 -9.62
CA ASN A 69 1.97 -4.18 -10.39
C ASN A 69 1.62 -5.48 -11.12
N ALA A 70 0.66 -6.25 -10.59
CA ALA A 70 0.10 -7.43 -11.25
C ALA A 70 -1.33 -7.69 -10.77
N THR A 71 -2.14 -8.33 -11.59
CA THR A 71 -3.52 -8.74 -11.29
C THR A 71 -3.77 -10.18 -11.72
N GLY A 72 -4.78 -10.82 -11.15
CA GLY A 72 -5.27 -12.13 -11.56
C GLY A 72 -4.20 -13.22 -11.52
N GLU A 73 -4.09 -14.00 -12.61
CA GLU A 73 -3.17 -15.14 -12.70
C GLU A 73 -1.69 -14.74 -12.50
N LEU A 74 -1.26 -13.61 -13.06
CA LEU A 74 0.11 -13.13 -12.88
C LEU A 74 0.41 -12.81 -11.42
N ALA A 75 -0.54 -12.21 -10.70
CA ALA A 75 -0.40 -11.97 -9.27
C ALA A 75 -0.34 -13.29 -8.48
N ALA A 76 -1.14 -14.29 -8.87
CA ALA A 76 -1.14 -15.62 -8.24
C ALA A 76 0.20 -16.35 -8.44
N ILE A 77 0.76 -16.33 -9.65
CA ILE A 77 2.08 -16.93 -9.95
C ILE A 77 3.17 -16.26 -9.12
N ARG A 78 3.18 -14.94 -9.06
CA ARG A 78 4.18 -14.20 -8.27
C ARG A 78 4.05 -14.45 -6.78
N ARG A 79 2.83 -14.56 -6.27
CA ARG A 79 2.55 -14.87 -4.89
C ARG A 79 3.06 -16.26 -4.50
N SER A 80 2.85 -17.28 -5.35
CA SER A 80 3.31 -18.65 -5.08
C SER A 80 4.85 -18.76 -5.01
N GLY A 81 5.57 -17.90 -5.73
CA GLY A 81 7.03 -17.83 -5.74
C GLY A 81 7.67 -17.04 -4.60
N THR A 82 6.87 -16.40 -3.73
CA THR A 82 7.38 -15.60 -2.61
C THR A 82 7.23 -16.33 -1.27
N THR A 83 8.16 -16.08 -0.34
CA THR A 83 8.13 -16.65 1.02
C THR A 83 6.89 -16.18 1.79
N HIS A 84 6.33 -15.03 1.43
CA HIS A 84 5.11 -14.43 2.00
C HIS A 84 3.83 -14.96 1.34
N GLY A 85 3.94 -15.80 0.32
CA GLY A 85 2.80 -16.32 -0.45
C GLY A 85 1.96 -17.40 0.24
N LYS A 86 2.32 -17.80 1.47
CA LYS A 86 1.67 -18.92 2.17
C LYS A 86 0.36 -18.55 2.88
N ALA A 87 0.02 -17.27 3.01
CA ALA A 87 -1.29 -16.88 3.56
C ALA A 87 -2.42 -17.28 2.61
N SER A 88 -3.48 -17.89 3.14
CA SER A 88 -4.68 -18.20 2.35
C SER A 88 -5.25 -16.93 1.70
N PRO A 89 -5.93 -17.02 0.55
CA PRO A 89 -6.61 -15.86 -0.05
C PRO A 89 -7.51 -15.12 0.92
N ASP A 90 -8.20 -15.84 1.80
CA ASP A 90 -9.11 -15.29 2.81
C ASP A 90 -8.40 -14.51 3.94
N GLN A 91 -7.07 -14.60 4.02
CA GLN A 91 -6.24 -13.87 4.99
C GLN A 91 -5.57 -12.62 4.40
N LEU A 92 -5.81 -12.34 3.10
CA LEU A 92 -5.30 -11.14 2.46
C LEU A 92 -6.14 -9.94 2.85
N ARG A 93 -5.46 -8.82 3.08
CA ARG A 93 -6.12 -7.55 3.32
C ARG A 93 -6.71 -6.98 2.03
N PRO A 94 -7.71 -6.11 2.14
CA PRO A 94 -8.33 -5.52 0.97
C PRO A 94 -7.52 -4.36 0.39
N ALA A 95 -7.50 -4.26 -0.92
CA ALA A 95 -7.31 -3.01 -1.61
C ALA A 95 -8.66 -2.28 -1.60
N LEU A 96 -8.70 -1.13 -0.95
CA LEU A 96 -9.93 -0.45 -0.56
C LEU A 96 -10.61 0.26 -1.73
N ARG A 97 -9.81 0.90 -2.59
CA ARG A 97 -10.30 1.68 -3.74
C ARG A 97 -9.17 2.14 -4.64
N ALA A 98 -9.49 2.57 -5.83
CA ALA A 98 -8.57 3.38 -6.64
C ALA A 98 -8.27 4.71 -5.91
N ALA A 99 -7.05 5.18 -6.03
CA ALA A 99 -6.64 6.46 -5.45
C ALA A 99 -7.25 7.63 -6.23
N THR A 100 -7.70 8.65 -5.50
CA THR A 100 -8.17 9.92 -6.07
C THR A 100 -6.99 10.84 -6.40
N ALA A 101 -7.26 11.94 -7.11
CA ALA A 101 -6.27 12.99 -7.34
C ALA A 101 -5.71 13.56 -6.02
N ASP A 102 -6.55 13.71 -5.00
CA ASP A 102 -6.14 14.18 -3.67
C ASP A 102 -5.22 13.18 -2.97
N ASP A 103 -5.49 11.88 -3.09
CA ASP A 103 -4.60 10.83 -2.55
C ASP A 103 -3.22 10.89 -3.23
N ILE A 104 -3.19 11.07 -4.54
CA ILE A 104 -1.94 11.18 -5.30
C ILE A 104 -1.16 12.44 -4.87
N ALA A 105 -1.85 13.58 -4.75
CA ALA A 105 -1.25 14.83 -4.29
C ALA A 105 -0.71 14.70 -2.85
N LYS A 106 -1.48 14.08 -1.94
CA LYS A 106 -1.03 13.77 -0.58
C LYS A 106 0.22 12.88 -0.59
N GLY A 107 0.23 11.82 -1.41
CA GLY A 107 1.39 10.94 -1.56
C GLY A 107 2.63 11.67 -2.06
N ALA A 108 2.49 12.61 -3.00
CA ALA A 108 3.57 13.46 -3.49
C ALA A 108 4.12 14.37 -2.38
N SER A 109 3.23 15.04 -1.62
CA SER A 109 3.62 15.88 -0.48
C SER A 109 4.35 15.10 0.62
N LEU A 110 3.91 13.86 0.91
CA LEU A 110 4.62 12.99 1.87
C LEU A 110 6.06 12.70 1.42
N ARG A 111 6.27 12.42 0.12
CA ARG A 111 7.61 12.14 -0.43
C ARG A 111 8.54 13.36 -0.36
N GLU A 112 8.02 14.55 -0.63
CA GLU A 112 8.79 15.79 -0.50
C GLU A 112 9.22 16.03 0.96
N ASP A 113 8.29 15.83 1.91
CA ASP A 113 8.59 15.90 3.33
C ASP A 113 9.63 14.85 3.76
N GLU A 114 9.56 13.64 3.22
CA GLU A 114 10.49 12.55 3.53
C GLU A 114 11.93 12.93 3.13
N ASP A 115 12.13 13.57 1.99
CA ASP A 115 13.45 14.06 1.59
C ASP A 115 13.99 15.14 2.54
N ASN A 116 13.13 16.00 3.02
CA ASN A 116 13.49 17.00 4.04
C ASN A 116 13.85 16.35 5.37
N VAL A 117 13.02 15.41 5.83
CA VAL A 117 13.28 14.61 7.03
C VAL A 117 14.62 13.89 6.94
N ARG A 118 14.90 13.26 5.80
CA ARG A 118 16.16 12.53 5.57
C ARG A 118 17.37 13.44 5.72
N ARG A 119 17.34 14.63 5.12
CA ARG A 119 18.42 15.62 5.25
C ARG A 119 18.65 16.00 6.73
N ARG A 120 17.58 16.32 7.44
CA ARG A 120 17.63 16.67 8.87
C ARG A 120 18.14 15.52 9.75
N ALA A 121 17.72 14.29 9.46
CA ALA A 121 18.21 13.12 10.18
C ALA A 121 19.71 12.92 9.96
N ILE A 122 20.23 13.10 8.73
CA ILE A 122 21.66 13.03 8.41
C ILE A 122 22.45 14.08 9.18
N GLU A 123 21.95 15.32 9.26
CA GLU A 123 22.60 16.40 10.05
C GLU A 123 22.70 16.02 11.52
N LYS A 124 21.63 15.46 12.11
CA LYS A 124 21.62 15.04 13.51
C LYS A 124 22.54 13.84 13.80
N VAL A 125 22.59 12.86 12.88
CA VAL A 125 23.52 11.74 12.95
C VAL A 125 24.97 12.23 12.96
N ARG A 126 25.32 13.15 12.06
CA ARG A 126 26.66 13.75 11.99
C ARG A 126 27.00 14.54 13.25
N ALA A 127 26.07 15.35 13.74
CA ALA A 127 26.27 16.16 14.93
C ALA A 127 26.50 15.33 16.21
N GLN A 128 25.98 14.10 16.24
CA GLN A 128 26.18 13.15 17.35
C GLN A 128 27.36 12.20 17.12
N GLY A 129 28.06 12.29 16.00
CA GLY A 129 29.18 11.40 15.68
C GLY A 129 28.79 9.91 15.57
N LEU A 130 27.55 9.60 15.19
CA LEU A 130 27.08 8.22 15.09
C LEU A 130 27.61 7.54 13.83
N GLU A 131 28.21 6.35 13.99
CA GLU A 131 28.72 5.53 12.87
C GLU A 131 27.59 4.77 12.17
N MET A 132 26.72 5.52 11.51
CA MET A 132 25.59 5.00 10.75
C MET A 132 25.29 5.90 9.53
N LYS A 133 24.67 5.32 8.51
CA LYS A 133 24.23 6.01 7.31
C LYS A 133 22.72 5.96 7.22
N VAL A 134 22.07 7.12 7.18
CA VAL A 134 20.64 7.22 6.88
C VAL A 134 20.42 6.99 5.39
N SER A 135 19.69 5.95 5.04
CA SER A 135 19.45 5.54 3.65
C SER A 135 18.16 6.13 3.10
N ASP A 136 17.09 6.06 3.87
CA ASP A 136 15.76 6.53 3.44
C ASP A 136 14.89 6.88 4.64
N THR A 137 13.78 7.58 4.40
CA THR A 137 12.75 7.89 5.40
C THR A 137 11.37 7.66 4.80
N GLU A 138 10.41 7.26 5.60
CA GLU A 138 9.06 6.93 5.15
C GLU A 138 8.04 7.35 6.20
N TRP A 139 7.12 8.24 5.81
CA TRP A 139 5.95 8.56 6.59
C TRP A 139 4.89 7.45 6.50
N GLN A 140 4.27 7.14 7.61
CA GLN A 140 3.02 6.42 7.57
C GLN A 140 1.95 7.34 6.93
N TRP A 141 1.01 6.76 6.20
CA TRP A 141 -0.02 7.49 5.46
C TRP A 141 -0.81 8.50 6.31
N ASP A 142 -1.06 8.18 7.57
CA ASP A 142 -1.74 9.05 8.54
C ASP A 142 -0.79 10.01 9.31
N ARG A 143 0.50 10.02 8.98
CA ARG A 143 1.57 10.81 9.62
C ARG A 143 1.80 10.53 11.11
N LYS A 144 1.22 9.48 11.69
CA LYS A 144 1.42 9.15 13.11
C LYS A 144 2.75 8.50 13.42
N LYS A 145 3.46 8.05 12.40
CA LYS A 145 4.77 7.42 12.55
C LYS A 145 5.68 7.77 11.38
N LEU A 146 6.95 7.98 11.72
CA LEU A 146 8.04 8.17 10.78
C LEU A 146 9.02 7.02 10.94
N THR A 147 9.32 6.31 9.85
CA THR A 147 10.34 5.26 9.81
C THR A 147 11.61 5.82 9.16
N ILE A 148 12.74 5.64 9.83
CA ILE A 148 14.08 6.01 9.31
C ILE A 148 14.86 4.74 9.06
N TYR A 149 15.19 4.49 7.80
CA TYR A 149 15.99 3.36 7.38
C TYR A 149 17.46 3.72 7.39
N PHE A 150 18.28 2.86 7.99
CA PHE A 150 19.71 3.10 8.10
C PHE A 150 20.53 1.82 7.91
N THR A 151 21.80 2.00 7.55
CA THR A 151 22.83 0.96 7.58
C THR A 151 23.88 1.32 8.61
N ALA A 152 24.44 0.31 9.26
CA ALA A 152 25.56 0.44 10.20
C ALA A 152 26.35 -0.86 10.26
N GLU A 153 27.68 -0.80 10.38
CA GLU A 153 28.55 -1.98 10.50
C GLU A 153 28.53 -2.55 11.94
N LYS A 154 28.30 -1.68 12.91
CA LYS A 154 28.28 -2.03 14.33
C LYS A 154 26.96 -1.61 14.98
N ARG A 155 26.74 -2.11 16.17
CA ARG A 155 25.59 -1.68 16.98
C ARG A 155 25.73 -0.20 17.36
N VAL A 156 24.73 0.59 17.03
CA VAL A 156 24.66 2.04 17.32
C VAL A 156 23.63 2.32 18.41
N ASP A 157 23.98 3.15 19.40
CA ASP A 157 23.01 3.67 20.35
C ASP A 157 22.40 4.98 19.83
N PHE A 158 21.22 4.88 19.30
CA PHE A 158 20.48 5.99 18.71
C PHE A 158 19.37 6.56 19.61
N ARG A 159 19.31 6.23 20.90
CA ARG A 159 18.23 6.68 21.81
C ARG A 159 18.14 8.21 21.91
N GLN A 160 19.26 8.90 21.94
CA GLN A 160 19.30 10.36 21.96
C GLN A 160 18.84 10.94 20.61
N LEU A 161 19.28 10.34 19.50
CA LEU A 161 18.87 10.72 18.15
C LEU A 161 17.35 10.62 18.01
N VAL A 162 16.75 9.49 18.41
CA VAL A 162 15.29 9.28 18.33
C VAL A 162 14.55 10.38 19.08
N ARG A 163 14.91 10.66 20.34
CA ARG A 163 14.28 11.73 21.12
C ARG A 163 14.36 13.10 20.46
N GLN A 164 15.50 13.44 19.86
CA GLN A 164 15.65 14.71 19.14
C GLN A 164 14.80 14.78 17.88
N LEU A 165 14.72 13.67 17.14
CA LEU A 165 13.92 13.60 15.91
C LEU A 165 12.41 13.60 16.24
N GLU A 166 11.98 12.89 17.29
CA GLU A 166 10.59 12.95 17.77
C GLU A 166 10.19 14.37 18.21
N GLY A 167 11.08 15.08 18.92
CA GLY A 167 10.85 16.47 19.27
C GLY A 167 10.83 17.42 18.07
N LEU A 168 11.63 17.15 17.04
CA LEU A 168 11.71 17.97 15.83
C LEU A 168 10.50 17.79 14.93
N PHE A 169 10.01 16.57 14.76
CA PHE A 169 8.94 16.23 13.84
C PHE A 169 7.56 16.07 14.50
N GLY A 170 7.50 16.11 15.84
CA GLY A 170 6.24 15.99 16.58
C GLY A 170 5.54 14.64 16.40
N THR A 171 6.29 13.58 16.09
CA THR A 171 5.74 12.26 15.79
C THR A 171 6.63 11.14 16.31
N ARG A 172 6.08 9.93 16.42
CA ARG A 172 6.85 8.75 16.82
C ARG A 172 7.85 8.37 15.72
N VAL A 173 9.12 8.20 16.08
CA VAL A 173 10.20 7.80 15.17
C VAL A 173 10.60 6.36 15.43
N GLN A 174 10.61 5.57 14.35
CA GLN A 174 11.10 4.20 14.35
C GLN A 174 12.38 4.10 13.53
N MET A 175 13.44 3.57 14.14
CA MET A 175 14.70 3.28 13.44
C MET A 175 14.64 1.86 12.89
N TRP A 176 14.97 1.69 11.60
CA TRP A 176 14.94 0.40 10.94
C TRP A 176 16.30 0.11 10.26
N HIS A 177 17.01 -0.88 10.80
CA HIS A 177 18.28 -1.31 10.22
C HIS A 177 18.03 -2.15 8.94
N ILE A 178 18.68 -1.76 7.85
CA ILE A 178 18.60 -2.47 6.57
C ILE A 178 19.99 -2.95 6.13
N GLY A 179 20.04 -4.04 5.37
CA GLY A 179 21.25 -4.53 4.76
C GLY A 179 21.67 -3.67 3.54
N VAL A 180 22.96 -3.71 3.19
CA VAL A 180 23.50 -2.98 2.03
C VAL A 180 22.77 -3.34 0.72
N ARG A 181 22.35 -4.61 0.56
CA ARG A 181 21.57 -5.04 -0.61
C ARG A 181 20.20 -4.37 -0.68
N ASP A 182 19.54 -4.19 0.44
CA ASP A 182 18.21 -3.55 0.49
C ASP A 182 18.33 -2.04 0.34
N GLU A 183 19.41 -1.44 0.82
CA GLU A 183 19.76 -0.04 0.53
C GLU A 183 19.91 0.19 -0.98
N ALA A 184 20.68 -0.68 -1.67
CA ALA A 184 20.87 -0.56 -3.11
C ALA A 184 19.54 -0.67 -3.89
N LYS A 185 18.64 -1.57 -3.49
CA LYS A 185 17.31 -1.69 -4.11
C LYS A 185 16.45 -0.43 -3.90
N ARG A 186 16.44 0.15 -2.70
CA ARG A 186 15.72 1.40 -2.39
C ARG A 186 16.24 2.56 -3.21
N HIS A 187 17.56 2.69 -3.31
CA HIS A 187 18.20 3.76 -4.08
C HIS A 187 17.88 3.63 -5.58
N ALA A 188 17.98 2.43 -6.15
CA ALA A 188 17.62 2.19 -7.54
C ALA A 188 16.13 2.46 -7.83
N GLN A 189 15.25 2.25 -6.86
CA GLN A 189 13.84 2.59 -7.00
C GLN A 189 13.61 4.10 -6.96
N ALA A 190 14.25 4.82 -6.05
CA ALA A 190 14.15 6.28 -5.95
C ALA A 190 14.58 6.97 -7.25
N ILE A 191 15.65 6.48 -7.89
CA ILE A 191 16.09 6.98 -9.20
C ILE A 191 15.02 6.75 -10.29
N ARG A 192 14.41 5.56 -10.31
CA ARG A 192 13.34 5.24 -11.28
C ARG A 192 12.09 6.08 -11.07
N ASP A 193 11.74 6.36 -9.83
CA ASP A 193 10.57 7.17 -9.49
C ASP A 193 10.81 8.66 -9.83
N ALA A 194 12.02 9.15 -9.63
CA ALA A 194 12.43 10.52 -9.99
C ALA A 194 12.54 10.73 -11.52
N ALA A 195 12.87 9.69 -12.28
CA ALA A 195 12.97 9.73 -13.74
C ALA A 195 11.61 9.55 -14.46
N ARG A 196 10.52 9.46 -13.72
CA ARG A 196 9.17 9.30 -14.27
C ARG A 196 8.54 10.67 -14.52
N PRO A 197 8.12 10.93 -15.77
CA PRO A 197 7.37 12.13 -16.12
C PRO A 197 5.97 12.13 -15.48
#